data_6ad6cda6105ea7ec29c617ae39f3f156
#
_entry.id   6ad6cda6105ea7ec29c617ae39f3f156
#
_cell.length_a   1.000
_cell.length_b   1.000
_cell.length_c   1.000
_cell.angle_alpha   90.00
_cell.angle_beta   90.00
_cell.angle_gamma   90.00
#
_symmetry.space_group_name_H-M   'P 1'
#
loop_
_entity.id
_entity.type
_entity.pdbx_description
1 polymer ?
#
loop_
_entity_poly.entity_id
_entity_poly.type
_entity_poly.pdbx_seq_one_letter_code
_entity_poly.pdbx_strand_id
1 'polypeptide(L)'
;MHDHVTEPGLIGARLEERGYDLTTVTVVPAERHHAPDVSFTFPAPGDWDLVVSLGAPWSVYDETAVGSWIGGELALLREAHRLGVPVLGICFGAQALTTALGGSVGPAPRPEIGWTRIESDDRSLIPEGPWFQWHHDRCALPPEAVEVARNEVCTQAFTVGRGLGVQFHPEITTTVVRRYLDLDGREQCER
;
A
#
# COMPACT_ATOMS: atom_id res chain seq x y z
N MET A 1 -9.22 0.96 -1.78
CA MET A 1 -8.78 -0.24 -2.56
C MET A 1 -8.57 0.18 -4.00
N HIS A 2 -7.56 -0.39 -4.67
CA HIS A 2 -7.29 -0.02 -6.05
C HIS A 2 -8.04 -0.91 -7.04
N ASP A 3 -8.33 -2.14 -6.66
CA ASP A 3 -9.07 -3.10 -7.47
C ASP A 3 -9.99 -4.00 -6.63
N HIS A 4 -10.60 -4.99 -7.28
CA HIS A 4 -11.50 -5.96 -6.67
C HIS A 4 -10.78 -7.15 -6.00
N VAL A 5 -9.47 -7.25 -6.15
CA VAL A 5 -8.67 -8.39 -5.65
C VAL A 5 -8.26 -8.17 -4.21
N THR A 6 -7.84 -6.95 -3.91
CA THR A 6 -7.46 -6.51 -2.56
C THR A 6 -8.70 -6.25 -1.71
N GLU A 7 -8.57 -6.44 -0.41
CA GLU A 7 -9.60 -6.09 0.59
C GLU A 7 -8.92 -5.64 1.88
N PRO A 8 -9.63 -4.92 2.79
CA PRO A 8 -9.06 -4.48 4.06
C PRO A 8 -8.64 -5.63 4.99
N GLY A 9 -9.15 -6.83 4.79
CA GLY A 9 -8.76 -8.08 5.44
C GLY A 9 -8.61 -7.96 6.96
N LEU A 10 -7.48 -8.46 7.50
CA LEU A 10 -7.23 -8.45 8.94
C LEU A 10 -7.14 -7.02 9.52
N ILE A 11 -6.65 -6.05 8.75
CA ILE A 11 -6.60 -4.64 9.19
C ILE A 11 -8.01 -4.07 9.27
N GLY A 12 -8.87 -4.33 8.27
CA GLY A 12 -10.28 -3.91 8.30
C GLY A 12 -11.00 -4.46 9.52
N ALA A 13 -10.95 -5.76 9.74
CA ALA A 13 -11.55 -6.41 10.91
C ALA A 13 -11.06 -5.78 12.23
N ARG A 14 -9.75 -5.47 12.33
CA ARG A 14 -9.19 -4.87 13.52
C ARG A 14 -9.64 -3.42 13.73
N LEU A 15 -9.84 -2.65 12.67
CA LEU A 15 -10.38 -1.31 12.75
C LEU A 15 -11.85 -1.32 13.21
N GLU A 16 -12.67 -2.21 12.67
CA GLU A 16 -14.07 -2.40 13.10
C GLU A 16 -14.17 -2.80 14.58
N GLU A 17 -13.33 -3.73 15.06
CA GLU A 17 -13.23 -4.10 16.47
C GLU A 17 -12.89 -2.90 17.38
N ARG A 18 -12.22 -1.88 16.82
CA ARG A 18 -11.86 -0.65 17.52
C ARG A 18 -12.90 0.46 17.37
N GLY A 19 -14.02 0.17 16.71
CA GLY A 19 -15.16 1.07 16.58
C GLY A 19 -15.09 2.01 15.37
N TYR A 20 -14.23 1.73 14.36
CA TYR A 20 -14.25 2.46 13.10
C TYR A 20 -15.35 1.91 12.19
N ASP A 21 -16.08 2.81 11.54
CA ASP A 21 -16.97 2.48 10.42
C ASP A 21 -16.16 2.58 9.12
N LEU A 22 -16.10 1.49 8.35
CA LEU A 22 -15.31 1.43 7.13
C LEU A 22 -16.13 1.85 5.91
N THR A 23 -15.68 2.87 5.21
CA THR A 23 -16.16 3.22 3.86
C THR A 23 -15.15 2.75 2.84
N THR A 24 -15.53 1.79 2.02
CA THR A 24 -14.67 1.24 0.98
C THR A 24 -14.86 1.99 -0.34
N VAL A 25 -13.75 2.46 -0.92
CA VAL A 25 -13.69 3.10 -2.23
C VAL A 25 -12.83 2.24 -3.15
N THR A 26 -13.36 1.83 -4.31
CA THR A 26 -12.64 1.04 -5.32
C THR A 26 -12.37 1.90 -6.54
N VAL A 27 -11.09 2.05 -6.91
CA VAL A 27 -10.65 2.92 -8.02
C VAL A 27 -10.94 2.25 -9.36
N VAL A 28 -10.47 1.02 -9.55
CA VAL A 28 -10.58 0.27 -10.80
C VAL A 28 -11.65 -0.81 -10.67
N PRO A 29 -12.76 -0.73 -11.42
CA PRO A 29 -13.80 -1.75 -11.43
C PRO A 29 -13.25 -3.10 -11.92
N ALA A 30 -13.88 -4.20 -11.50
CA ALA A 30 -13.41 -5.57 -11.83
C ALA A 30 -13.26 -5.81 -13.33
N GLU A 31 -14.20 -5.32 -14.12
CA GLU A 31 -14.20 -5.44 -15.59
C GLU A 31 -13.09 -4.61 -16.27
N ARG A 32 -12.43 -3.72 -15.54
CA ARG A 32 -11.33 -2.89 -16.03
C ARG A 32 -9.96 -3.32 -15.51
N HIS A 33 -9.87 -4.42 -14.79
CA HIS A 33 -8.63 -4.88 -14.16
C HIS A 33 -7.44 -4.98 -15.15
N HIS A 34 -7.67 -5.47 -16.37
CA HIS A 34 -6.65 -5.56 -17.43
C HIS A 34 -6.50 -4.27 -18.27
N ALA A 35 -7.28 -3.23 -17.99
CA ALA A 35 -7.17 -1.90 -18.59
C ALA A 35 -7.44 -0.84 -17.51
N PRO A 36 -6.57 -0.73 -16.49
CA PRO A 36 -6.83 -0.05 -15.23
C PRO A 36 -6.76 1.47 -15.32
N ASP A 37 -6.31 2.03 -16.42
CA ASP A 37 -6.28 3.47 -16.63
C ASP A 37 -7.71 4.00 -16.81
N VAL A 38 -8.34 4.36 -15.71
CA VAL A 38 -9.74 4.82 -15.62
C VAL A 38 -9.81 6.24 -15.07
N SER A 39 -10.86 6.98 -15.41
CA SER A 39 -11.13 8.25 -14.74
C SER A 39 -11.72 7.99 -13.36
N PHE A 40 -11.11 8.57 -12.32
CA PHE A 40 -11.57 8.44 -10.95
C PHE A 40 -11.40 9.73 -10.16
N THR A 41 -12.37 10.06 -9.30
CA THR A 41 -12.30 11.21 -8.40
C THR A 41 -12.23 10.75 -6.96
N PHE A 42 -11.11 11.03 -6.32
CA PHE A 42 -10.90 10.68 -4.91
C PHE A 42 -11.69 11.61 -3.98
N PRO A 43 -12.20 11.10 -2.84
CA PRO A 43 -12.87 11.93 -1.84
C PRO A 43 -11.86 12.88 -1.16
N ALA A 44 -12.36 13.98 -0.59
CA ALA A 44 -11.55 14.84 0.25
C ALA A 44 -11.19 14.12 1.57
N PRO A 45 -9.93 14.21 2.05
CA PRO A 45 -9.54 13.46 3.25
C PRO A 45 -9.98 14.10 4.57
N GLY A 46 -10.43 15.37 4.57
CA GLY A 46 -10.72 16.13 5.79
C GLY A 46 -11.90 15.61 6.62
N ASP A 47 -12.76 14.79 6.03
CA ASP A 47 -13.94 14.23 6.71
C ASP A 47 -13.68 12.85 7.31
N TRP A 48 -12.43 12.35 7.25
CA TRP A 48 -12.08 11.01 7.68
C TRP A 48 -11.15 11.02 8.89
N ASP A 49 -11.36 10.10 9.82
CA ASP A 49 -10.49 9.90 10.99
C ASP A 49 -9.21 9.13 10.64
N LEU A 50 -9.24 8.36 9.53
CA LEU A 50 -8.13 7.57 9.03
C LEU A 50 -8.33 7.31 7.52
N VAL A 51 -7.25 7.43 6.76
CA VAL A 51 -7.19 6.97 5.37
C VAL A 51 -6.32 5.72 5.29
N VAL A 52 -6.84 4.65 4.67
CA VAL A 52 -6.08 3.42 4.40
C VAL A 52 -5.98 3.25 2.87
N SER A 53 -4.76 3.32 2.35
CA SER A 53 -4.45 3.02 0.95
C SER A 53 -3.81 1.64 0.88
N LEU A 54 -4.46 0.70 0.18
CA LEU A 54 -4.08 -0.70 0.11
C LEU A 54 -3.07 -0.98 -1.02
N GLY A 55 -2.75 -2.25 -1.23
CA GLY A 55 -1.95 -2.75 -2.35
C GLY A 55 -2.64 -2.61 -3.70
N ALA A 56 -1.85 -2.71 -4.78
CA ALA A 56 -2.31 -2.79 -6.15
C ALA A 56 -1.31 -3.63 -6.97
N PRO A 57 -1.74 -4.24 -8.08
CA PRO A 57 -0.85 -5.04 -8.93
C PRO A 57 0.02 -4.18 -9.88
N TRP A 58 -0.15 -2.87 -9.87
CA TRP A 58 0.56 -1.92 -10.75
C TRP A 58 1.67 -1.19 -9.99
N SER A 59 2.58 -0.54 -10.74
CA SER A 59 3.56 0.40 -10.17
C SER A 59 3.03 1.82 -10.18
N VAL A 60 3.31 2.60 -9.12
CA VAL A 60 2.84 4.00 -8.98
C VAL A 60 3.37 4.93 -10.10
N TYR A 61 4.41 4.50 -10.82
CA TYR A 61 5.02 5.22 -11.94
C TYR A 61 4.63 4.65 -13.33
N ASP A 62 3.77 3.64 -13.39
CA ASP A 62 3.27 3.10 -14.66
C ASP A 62 2.14 3.98 -15.20
N GLU A 63 2.51 5.01 -15.98
CA GLU A 63 1.56 5.95 -16.56
C GLU A 63 0.51 5.30 -17.44
N THR A 64 0.80 4.11 -18.00
CA THR A 64 -0.16 3.39 -18.87
C THR A 64 -1.24 2.67 -18.06
N ALA A 65 -0.94 2.31 -16.83
CA ALA A 65 -1.84 1.59 -15.92
C ALA A 65 -2.59 2.51 -14.95
N VAL A 66 -1.93 3.58 -14.46
CA VAL A 66 -2.44 4.38 -13.36
C VAL A 66 -2.50 5.89 -13.66
N GLY A 67 -2.01 6.33 -14.83
CA GLY A 67 -1.77 7.74 -15.17
C GLY A 67 -2.99 8.64 -14.99
N SER A 68 -4.18 8.16 -15.35
CA SER A 68 -5.42 8.96 -15.25
C SER A 68 -5.93 9.15 -13.82
N TRP A 69 -5.50 8.36 -12.84
CA TRP A 69 -6.00 8.43 -11.46
C TRP A 69 -4.93 8.63 -10.39
N ILE A 70 -3.70 8.20 -10.61
CA ILE A 70 -2.66 8.25 -9.56
C ILE A 70 -2.43 9.67 -9.04
N GLY A 71 -2.49 10.69 -9.91
CA GLY A 71 -2.35 12.09 -9.51
C GLY A 71 -3.38 12.53 -8.46
N GLY A 72 -4.61 12.01 -8.57
CA GLY A 72 -5.69 12.24 -7.60
C GLY A 72 -5.41 11.59 -6.26
N GLU A 73 -4.90 10.37 -6.23
CA GLU A 73 -4.50 9.70 -4.99
C GLU A 73 -3.33 10.39 -4.30
N LEU A 74 -2.29 10.75 -5.06
CA LEU A 74 -1.16 11.50 -4.51
C LEU A 74 -1.61 12.85 -3.91
N ALA A 75 -2.58 13.53 -4.53
CA ALA A 75 -3.16 14.76 -4.00
C ALA A 75 -3.94 14.50 -2.69
N LEU A 76 -4.75 13.43 -2.63
CA LEU A 76 -5.46 13.01 -1.42
C LEU A 76 -4.49 12.72 -0.27
N LEU A 77 -3.44 11.93 -0.52
CA LEU A 77 -2.45 11.55 0.51
C LEU A 77 -1.65 12.76 1.01
N ARG A 78 -1.27 13.67 0.10
CA ARG A 78 -0.60 14.93 0.44
C ARG A 78 -1.49 15.82 1.31
N GLU A 79 -2.76 15.94 0.95
CA GLU A 79 -3.72 16.74 1.69
C GLU A 79 -4.05 16.12 3.07
N ALA A 80 -4.19 14.79 3.16
CA ALA A 80 -4.33 14.08 4.44
C ALA A 80 -3.15 14.38 5.37
N HIS A 81 -1.92 14.28 4.85
CA HIS A 81 -0.72 14.62 5.60
C HIS A 81 -0.74 16.08 6.09
N ARG A 82 -1.07 17.04 5.21
CA ARG A 82 -1.15 18.47 5.54
C ARG A 82 -2.19 18.79 6.61
N LEU A 83 -3.33 18.09 6.60
CA LEU A 83 -4.41 18.23 7.58
C LEU A 83 -4.16 17.47 8.88
N GLY A 84 -3.12 16.63 8.95
CA GLY A 84 -2.84 15.76 10.06
C GLY A 84 -3.83 14.58 10.19
N VAL A 85 -4.53 14.22 9.11
CA VAL A 85 -5.33 13.00 9.04
C VAL A 85 -4.38 11.81 8.98
N PRO A 86 -4.51 10.81 9.87
CA PRO A 86 -3.68 9.63 9.84
C PRO A 86 -3.79 8.88 8.51
N VAL A 87 -2.68 8.35 8.01
CA VAL A 87 -2.64 7.53 6.80
C VAL A 87 -1.95 6.20 7.10
N LEU A 88 -2.57 5.09 6.71
CA LEU A 88 -1.91 3.80 6.61
C LEU A 88 -1.76 3.44 5.13
N GLY A 89 -0.53 3.43 4.64
CA GLY A 89 -0.21 2.94 3.29
C GLY A 89 0.33 1.51 3.34
N ILE A 90 -0.21 0.62 2.52
CA ILE A 90 0.18 -0.79 2.45
C ILE A 90 0.65 -1.11 1.03
N CYS A 91 1.88 -1.61 0.86
CA CYS A 91 2.50 -1.96 -0.40
C CYS A 91 2.42 -0.79 -1.41
N PHE A 92 1.57 -0.86 -2.44
CA PHE A 92 1.33 0.25 -3.37
C PHE A 92 0.93 1.55 -2.62
N GLY A 93 0.07 1.46 -1.60
CA GLY A 93 -0.32 2.63 -0.81
C GLY A 93 0.84 3.28 -0.05
N ALA A 94 1.83 2.50 0.42
CA ALA A 94 3.05 3.03 1.00
C ALA A 94 3.93 3.71 -0.06
N GLN A 95 3.98 3.14 -1.26
CA GLN A 95 4.69 3.70 -2.41
C GLN A 95 4.02 5.01 -2.88
N ALA A 96 2.68 5.04 -2.94
CA ALA A 96 1.93 6.27 -3.24
C ALA A 96 2.18 7.35 -2.18
N LEU A 97 2.16 7.01 -0.88
CA LEU A 97 2.47 7.93 0.21
C LEU A 97 3.91 8.48 0.10
N THR A 98 4.88 7.60 -0.21
CA THR A 98 6.28 7.99 -0.48
C THR A 98 6.34 9.03 -1.60
N THR A 99 5.70 8.76 -2.73
CA THR A 99 5.70 9.65 -3.90
C THR A 99 4.96 10.95 -3.61
N ALA A 100 3.82 10.89 -2.91
CA ALA A 100 3.04 12.07 -2.54
C ALA A 100 3.83 13.08 -1.72
N LEU A 101 4.77 12.61 -0.89
CA LEU A 101 5.55 13.45 0.03
C LEU A 101 6.97 13.76 -0.47
N GLY A 102 7.27 13.49 -1.74
CA GLY A 102 8.51 13.89 -2.39
C GLY A 102 9.64 12.86 -2.35
N GLY A 103 9.34 11.63 -1.96
CA GLY A 103 10.21 10.48 -2.18
C GLY A 103 10.05 9.93 -3.62
N SER A 104 10.60 8.76 -3.88
CA SER A 104 10.49 8.09 -5.17
C SER A 104 10.30 6.58 -5.02
N VAL A 105 9.80 5.95 -6.08
CA VAL A 105 9.59 4.51 -6.16
C VAL A 105 10.26 3.98 -7.42
N GLY A 106 10.84 2.82 -7.35
CA GLY A 106 11.45 2.16 -8.48
C GLY A 106 11.68 0.67 -8.20
N PRO A 107 12.17 -0.08 -9.19
CA PRO A 107 12.36 -1.52 -9.04
C PRO A 107 13.25 -1.88 -7.86
N ALA A 108 12.85 -2.89 -7.11
CA ALA A 108 13.67 -3.51 -6.09
C ALA A 108 14.81 -4.35 -6.75
N PRO A 109 15.92 -4.61 -6.05
CA PRO A 109 17.00 -5.47 -6.55
C PRO A 109 16.52 -6.87 -6.95
N ARG A 110 15.50 -7.36 -6.27
CA ARG A 110 14.75 -8.59 -6.58
C ARG A 110 13.34 -8.48 -6.04
N PRO A 111 12.36 -9.19 -6.59
CA PRO A 111 11.02 -9.26 -6.00
C PRO A 111 11.07 -9.98 -4.65
N GLU A 112 10.09 -9.65 -3.79
CA GLU A 112 9.81 -10.39 -2.57
C GLU A 112 8.39 -10.96 -2.66
N ILE A 113 8.28 -12.29 -2.62
CA ILE A 113 7.01 -13.02 -2.63
C ILE A 113 7.07 -14.11 -1.54
N GLY A 114 6.10 -14.11 -0.62
CA GLY A 114 6.01 -15.06 0.48
C GLY A 114 6.30 -14.44 1.84
N TRP A 115 6.65 -15.27 2.83
CA TRP A 115 6.82 -14.86 4.23
C TRP A 115 8.28 -14.54 4.53
N THR A 116 8.54 -13.28 4.91
CA THR A 116 9.90 -12.78 5.17
C THR A 116 10.00 -12.13 6.55
N ARG A 117 11.09 -12.38 7.27
CA ARG A 117 11.43 -11.63 8.48
C ARG A 117 12.08 -10.31 8.09
N ILE A 118 11.84 -9.30 8.91
CA ILE A 118 12.38 -7.95 8.75
C ILE A 118 13.15 -7.56 10.03
N GLU A 119 14.06 -6.62 9.91
CA GLU A 119 14.70 -5.95 11.03
C GLU A 119 13.85 -4.74 11.42
N SER A 120 13.57 -4.58 12.71
CA SER A 120 12.76 -3.49 13.22
C SER A 120 13.47 -2.71 14.31
N ASP A 121 13.49 -1.39 14.17
CA ASP A 121 14.04 -0.47 15.17
C ASP A 121 13.01 -0.16 16.27
N ASP A 122 11.71 -0.37 16.01
CA ASP A 122 10.62 -0.29 16.98
C ASP A 122 9.69 -1.51 16.88
N ARG A 123 10.01 -2.56 17.63
CA ARG A 123 9.24 -3.81 17.65
C ARG A 123 7.86 -3.67 18.27
N SER A 124 7.59 -2.60 18.98
CA SER A 124 6.26 -2.33 19.55
C SER A 124 5.31 -1.80 18.48
N LEU A 125 5.84 -1.07 17.50
CA LEU A 125 5.10 -0.58 16.35
C LEU A 125 5.06 -1.62 15.22
N ILE A 126 6.23 -2.16 14.86
CA ILE A 126 6.40 -3.14 13.77
C ILE A 126 7.18 -4.35 14.30
N PRO A 127 6.53 -5.46 14.68
CA PRO A 127 7.21 -6.71 15.01
C PRO A 127 8.02 -7.26 13.83
N GLU A 128 9.08 -8.05 14.12
CA GLU A 128 9.96 -8.62 13.08
C GLU A 128 9.28 -9.64 12.15
N GLY A 129 8.03 -9.99 12.40
CA GLY A 129 7.26 -10.92 11.57
C GLY A 129 7.48 -12.40 11.90
N PRO A 130 7.32 -13.31 10.91
CA PRO A 130 7.34 -13.04 9.46
C PRO A 130 6.12 -12.31 8.94
N TRP A 131 6.35 -11.46 7.90
CA TRP A 131 5.33 -10.74 7.20
C TRP A 131 5.17 -11.24 5.76
N PHE A 132 3.94 -11.20 5.23
CA PHE A 132 3.68 -11.60 3.86
C PHE A 132 4.10 -10.49 2.90
N GLN A 133 4.89 -10.84 1.89
CA GLN A 133 5.44 -9.97 0.86
C GLN A 133 4.84 -10.34 -0.50
N TRP A 134 4.53 -9.32 -1.30
CA TRP A 134 4.20 -9.48 -2.72
C TRP A 134 4.47 -8.18 -3.43
N HIS A 135 5.74 -7.91 -3.73
CA HIS A 135 6.14 -6.67 -4.40
C HIS A 135 7.40 -6.83 -5.24
N HIS A 136 7.50 -5.95 -6.25
CA HIS A 136 8.63 -5.84 -7.17
C HIS A 136 9.34 -4.50 -7.04
N ASP A 137 8.70 -3.51 -6.43
CA ASP A 137 9.18 -2.15 -6.28
C ASP A 137 9.58 -1.85 -4.84
N ARG A 138 10.38 -0.80 -4.66
CA ARG A 138 10.83 -0.28 -3.38
C ARG A 138 10.71 1.23 -3.31
N CYS A 139 10.58 1.75 -2.08
CA CYS A 139 10.57 3.16 -1.76
C CYS A 139 11.99 3.70 -1.55
N ALA A 140 12.27 4.90 -2.09
CA ALA A 140 13.29 5.81 -1.60
C ALA A 140 12.56 6.91 -0.83
N LEU A 141 12.68 6.89 0.48
CA LEU A 141 11.85 7.67 1.40
C LEU A 141 11.95 9.18 1.19
N PRO A 142 10.86 9.94 1.42
CA PRO A 142 10.91 11.39 1.45
C PRO A 142 11.73 11.90 2.63
N PRO A 143 12.26 13.14 2.58
CA PRO A 143 13.19 13.66 3.58
C PRO A 143 12.68 13.66 5.03
N GLU A 144 11.36 13.81 5.23
CA GLU A 144 10.74 13.86 6.56
C GLU A 144 10.37 12.47 7.11
N ALA A 145 10.52 11.42 6.31
CA ALA A 145 10.20 10.08 6.74
C ALA A 145 11.32 9.46 7.57
N VAL A 146 10.92 8.67 8.56
CA VAL A 146 11.83 7.88 9.40
C VAL A 146 11.61 6.42 9.09
N GLU A 147 12.66 5.73 8.62
CA GLU A 147 12.64 4.28 8.46
C GLU A 147 12.49 3.63 9.84
N VAL A 148 11.56 2.70 9.96
CA VAL A 148 11.28 1.94 11.19
C VAL A 148 11.67 0.48 11.06
N ALA A 149 11.52 -0.08 9.85
CA ALA A 149 11.91 -1.46 9.60
C ALA A 149 12.45 -1.63 8.18
N ARG A 150 13.33 -2.62 7.99
CA ARG A 150 14.02 -2.92 6.74
C ARG A 150 14.38 -4.39 6.63
N ASN A 151 14.82 -4.77 5.45
CA ASN A 151 15.57 -5.99 5.20
C ASN A 151 16.66 -5.70 4.14
N GLU A 152 17.32 -6.74 3.66
CA GLU A 152 18.38 -6.59 2.64
C GLU A 152 17.89 -6.09 1.28
N VAL A 153 16.58 -6.13 1.02
CA VAL A 153 15.97 -5.73 -0.26
C VAL A 153 15.57 -4.25 -0.24
N CYS A 154 14.88 -3.83 0.84
CA CYS A 154 14.37 -2.46 0.91
C CYS A 154 13.92 -2.04 2.32
N THR A 155 13.53 -0.78 2.46
CA THR A 155 12.73 -0.28 3.56
C THR A 155 11.39 -1.02 3.61
N GLN A 156 11.09 -1.59 4.77
CA GLN A 156 9.89 -2.39 5.00
C GLN A 156 8.78 -1.63 5.74
N ALA A 157 9.15 -0.65 6.55
CA ALA A 157 8.21 0.26 7.19
C ALA A 157 8.85 1.61 7.46
N PHE A 158 8.04 2.66 7.39
CA PHE A 158 8.45 4.03 7.72
C PHE A 158 7.29 4.82 8.31
N THR A 159 7.61 5.85 9.09
CA THR A 159 6.66 6.85 9.57
C THR A 159 6.95 8.20 8.93
N VAL A 160 5.89 9.01 8.72
CA VAL A 160 6.00 10.39 8.26
C VAL A 160 4.81 11.20 8.78
N GLY A 161 5.05 12.17 9.66
CA GLY A 161 3.98 12.86 10.36
C GLY A 161 3.08 11.87 11.11
N ARG A 162 1.79 11.82 10.76
CA ARG A 162 0.83 10.82 11.28
C ARG A 162 0.61 9.64 10.30
N GLY A 163 1.45 9.52 9.29
CA GLY A 163 1.41 8.43 8.33
C GLY A 163 2.32 7.27 8.73
N LEU A 164 1.89 6.05 8.43
CA LEU A 164 2.64 4.80 8.50
C LEU A 164 2.57 4.14 7.12
N GLY A 165 3.73 3.91 6.50
CA GLY A 165 3.85 3.11 5.29
C GLY A 165 4.49 1.76 5.61
N VAL A 166 3.90 0.67 5.11
CA VAL A 166 4.47 -0.68 5.21
C VAL A 166 4.52 -1.31 3.81
N GLN A 167 5.64 -1.93 3.47
CA GLN A 167 5.81 -2.59 2.17
C GLN A 167 5.15 -3.97 2.12
N PHE A 168 5.11 -4.66 3.26
CA PHE A 168 4.46 -5.95 3.45
C PHE A 168 2.94 -5.83 3.62
N HIS A 169 2.25 -6.97 3.66
CA HIS A 169 0.79 -7.06 3.71
C HIS A 169 0.28 -7.54 5.08
N PRO A 170 0.06 -6.65 6.07
CA PRO A 170 -0.52 -7.03 7.37
C PRO A 170 -2.01 -7.35 7.29
N GLU A 171 -2.69 -6.97 6.21
CA GLU A 171 -4.11 -7.22 5.95
C GLU A 171 -4.37 -8.60 5.40
N ILE A 172 -3.33 -9.32 4.95
CA ILE A 172 -3.44 -10.52 4.12
C ILE A 172 -4.31 -11.61 4.75
N THR A 173 -5.16 -12.22 3.95
CA THR A 173 -5.95 -13.40 4.28
C THR A 173 -5.71 -14.51 3.27
N THR A 174 -6.02 -15.76 3.63
CA THR A 174 -5.92 -16.88 2.70
C THR A 174 -6.80 -16.70 1.46
N THR A 175 -7.91 -15.97 1.59
CA THR A 175 -8.80 -15.63 0.47
C THR A 175 -8.10 -14.69 -0.51
N VAL A 176 -7.43 -13.64 -0.03
CA VAL A 176 -6.69 -12.69 -0.87
C VAL A 176 -5.51 -13.38 -1.55
N VAL A 177 -4.74 -14.21 -0.82
CA VAL A 177 -3.64 -14.97 -1.43
C VAL A 177 -4.13 -15.86 -2.58
N ARG A 178 -5.27 -16.55 -2.39
CA ARG A 178 -5.85 -17.36 -3.47
C ARG A 178 -6.22 -16.53 -4.68
N ARG A 179 -6.85 -15.36 -4.49
CA ARG A 179 -7.17 -14.42 -5.59
C ARG A 179 -5.91 -13.97 -6.34
N TYR A 180 -4.83 -13.63 -5.62
CA TYR A 180 -3.55 -13.29 -6.23
C TYR A 180 -3.01 -14.42 -7.10
N LEU A 181 -3.03 -15.66 -6.60
CA LEU A 181 -2.56 -16.84 -7.33
C LEU A 181 -3.44 -17.19 -8.54
N ASP A 182 -4.75 -16.96 -8.45
CA ASP A 182 -5.70 -17.32 -9.52
C ASP A 182 -5.70 -16.29 -10.67
N LEU A 183 -5.28 -15.04 -10.44
CA LEU A 183 -5.17 -14.04 -11.49
C LEU A 183 -3.85 -14.23 -12.27
N ASP A 184 -2.75 -13.75 -11.78
CA ASP A 184 -1.48 -13.81 -12.51
C ASP A 184 -0.30 -14.26 -11.62
N GLY A 185 -0.60 -14.56 -10.35
CA GLY A 185 0.43 -14.75 -9.33
C GLY A 185 1.20 -16.06 -9.43
N ARG A 186 0.65 -17.10 -10.08
CA ARG A 186 1.36 -18.39 -10.22
C ARG A 186 2.63 -18.24 -11.04
N GLU A 187 2.58 -17.50 -12.14
CA GLU A 187 3.76 -17.22 -12.97
C GLU A 187 4.81 -16.36 -12.23
N GLN A 188 4.37 -15.49 -11.31
CA GLN A 188 5.28 -14.65 -10.52
C GLN A 188 6.00 -15.44 -9.42
N CYS A 189 5.39 -16.51 -8.91
CA CYS A 189 6.00 -17.40 -7.90
C CYS A 189 7.03 -18.37 -8.51
N GLU A 190 7.01 -18.59 -9.81
CA GLU A 190 7.89 -19.55 -10.53
C GLU A 190 9.15 -18.88 -11.10
N ARG A 191 9.27 -17.56 -11.02
CA ARG A 191 10.42 -16.76 -11.48
C ARG A 191 11.37 -16.42 -10.36
#